data_3812cb9811ae04825ba1f47608eb3d99
#
_entry.id   3812cb9811ae04825ba1f47608eb3d99
#
_cell.length_a   1.000
_cell.length_b   1.000
_cell.length_c   1.000
_cell.angle_alpha   90.00
_cell.angle_beta   90.00
_cell.angle_gamma   90.00
#
_symmetry.space_group_name_H-M   'P 1'
#
loop_
_entity.id
_entity.type
_entity.pdbx_description
1 polymer ?
#
loop_
_entity_poly.entity_id
_entity_poly.type
_entity_poly.pdbx_seq_one_letter_code
_entity_poly.pdbx_strand_id
1 'polypeptide(L)'
;FIFLPLHSAELEQYCTTSLAEGNFHKTDCDINSTFEGKKYCFGNKKSKSIFIENPQETLTNAVAFYKKNNVERIKISQAEANEILDDPDCDFSNKDLGYLDFKGQDLTHCVMINTSFFGADLRDANLSGANLQRAYLNLARLEKANFAGAILIEATIFQPIFGDTNFMGANLTNARMIGTLGKVNMSKALVKNGRFGLDVGNQPMGQMKFDSTGGNFKETDFEDADLNIASFIFGDLRGANLRNTNLYRAELIKADLTGADLTGADLTGANVEDANFKDVIGLSKTKGFDKVLGKCRNCGM
;
A
#
# COMPACT_ATOMS: atom_id res chain seq x y z
N PHE A 1 -3.83 -44.08 17.64
CA PHE A 1 -4.32 -43.58 16.36
C PHE A 1 -3.83 -42.14 16.24
N ILE A 2 -2.71 -41.96 15.51
CA ILE A 2 -2.19 -40.63 15.14
C ILE A 2 -3.05 -40.19 13.97
N PHE A 3 -3.93 -39.21 14.20
CA PHE A 3 -4.56 -38.47 13.11
C PHE A 3 -3.47 -37.66 12.39
N LEU A 4 -3.01 -38.16 11.25
CA LEU A 4 -2.31 -37.35 10.28
C LEU A 4 -3.28 -36.25 9.82
N PRO A 5 -2.88 -34.96 9.85
CA PRO A 5 -3.78 -33.90 9.37
C PRO A 5 -4.02 -34.13 7.89
N LEU A 6 -5.31 -34.08 7.51
CA LEU A 6 -5.73 -34.03 6.13
C LEU A 6 -4.87 -33.01 5.37
N HIS A 7 -4.33 -33.44 4.25
CA HIS A 7 -3.45 -32.73 3.32
C HIS A 7 -3.73 -31.21 3.31
N SER A 8 -2.94 -30.47 4.07
CA SER A 8 -2.89 -29.00 3.92
C SER A 8 -2.39 -28.69 2.51
N ALA A 9 -3.10 -27.81 1.82
CA ALA A 9 -2.62 -27.36 0.51
C ALA A 9 -1.27 -26.65 0.67
N GLU A 10 -0.39 -26.85 -0.31
CA GLU A 10 0.89 -26.14 -0.35
C GLU A 10 0.65 -24.62 -0.35
N LEU A 11 1.61 -23.86 0.18
CA LEU A 11 1.51 -22.41 0.33
C LEU A 11 0.32 -21.94 1.19
N GLU A 12 -0.04 -22.70 2.23
CA GLU A 12 -1.05 -22.36 3.25
C GLU A 12 -2.40 -21.85 2.69
N GLN A 13 -2.84 -22.42 1.56
CA GLN A 13 -4.07 -22.04 0.84
C GLN A 13 -4.04 -20.64 0.20
N TYR A 14 -2.87 -20.02 0.04
CA TYR A 14 -2.79 -18.84 -0.80
C TYR A 14 -2.93 -19.18 -2.29
N CYS A 15 -3.51 -18.26 -3.05
CA CYS A 15 -3.60 -18.39 -4.50
C CYS A 15 -2.19 -18.41 -5.10
N THR A 16 -1.79 -19.54 -5.67
CA THR A 16 -0.43 -19.75 -6.20
C THR A 16 -0.06 -18.73 -7.27
N THR A 17 -0.98 -18.41 -8.18
CA THR A 17 -0.74 -17.39 -9.23
C THR A 17 -0.61 -16.00 -8.63
N SER A 18 -1.45 -15.64 -7.67
CA SER A 18 -1.34 -14.36 -6.98
C SER A 18 -0.01 -14.21 -6.23
N LEU A 19 0.48 -15.28 -5.60
CA LEU A 19 1.82 -15.27 -4.99
C LEU A 19 2.92 -15.07 -6.04
N ALA A 20 2.82 -15.71 -7.20
CA ALA A 20 3.77 -15.52 -8.30
C ALA A 20 3.78 -14.09 -8.84
N GLU A 21 2.64 -13.41 -8.76
CA GLU A 21 2.43 -12.00 -9.11
C GLU A 21 2.76 -11.03 -7.96
N GLY A 22 3.31 -11.53 -6.85
CA GLY A 22 3.70 -10.72 -5.70
C GLY A 22 2.54 -10.32 -4.77
N ASN A 23 1.49 -11.15 -4.69
CA ASN A 23 0.31 -10.85 -3.88
C ASN A 23 -0.09 -12.00 -2.96
N PHE A 24 -0.34 -11.70 -1.69
CA PHE A 24 -1.00 -12.64 -0.78
C PHE A 24 -2.51 -12.57 -0.99
N HIS A 25 -3.10 -13.62 -1.58
CA HIS A 25 -4.55 -13.80 -1.72
C HIS A 25 -4.93 -15.17 -1.17
N LYS A 26 -5.49 -15.20 0.04
CA LYS A 26 -5.96 -16.44 0.66
C LYS A 26 -7.24 -16.93 0.00
N THR A 27 -7.37 -18.23 -0.20
CA THR A 27 -8.54 -18.88 -0.84
C THR A 27 -9.12 -19.92 0.08
N ASP A 28 -10.37 -20.34 -0.18
CA ASP A 28 -11.00 -21.53 0.41
C ASP A 28 -10.49 -22.84 -0.23
N CYS A 29 -9.68 -22.72 -1.30
CA CYS A 29 -9.14 -23.84 -2.06
C CYS A 29 -10.18 -24.69 -2.82
N ASP A 30 -11.37 -24.18 -3.05
CA ASP A 30 -12.39 -24.85 -3.88
C ASP A 30 -11.90 -25.02 -5.32
N ILE A 31 -11.20 -24.02 -5.82
CA ILE A 31 -10.50 -24.07 -7.12
C ILE A 31 -9.05 -24.47 -6.87
N ASN A 32 -8.70 -25.67 -7.28
CA ASN A 32 -7.37 -26.22 -7.04
C ASN A 32 -6.86 -27.04 -8.23
N SER A 33 -5.57 -27.36 -8.21
CA SER A 33 -4.90 -28.28 -9.14
C SER A 33 -3.81 -29.04 -8.42
N THR A 34 -3.49 -30.23 -8.92
CA THR A 34 -2.35 -31.01 -8.43
C THR A 34 -1.22 -30.94 -9.44
N PHE A 35 -0.01 -30.67 -8.96
CA PHE A 35 1.21 -30.67 -9.75
C PHE A 35 2.31 -31.36 -8.93
N GLU A 36 3.03 -32.31 -9.52
CA GLU A 36 4.05 -33.15 -8.85
C GLU A 36 3.55 -33.75 -7.51
N GLY A 37 2.31 -34.20 -7.48
CA GLY A 37 1.69 -34.84 -6.31
C GLY A 37 1.25 -33.85 -5.20
N LYS A 38 1.44 -32.57 -5.37
CA LYS A 38 1.09 -31.52 -4.39
C LYS A 38 -0.11 -30.71 -4.84
N LYS A 39 -0.96 -30.31 -3.88
CA LYS A 39 -2.19 -29.55 -4.14
C LYS A 39 -1.92 -28.05 -4.02
N TYR A 40 -2.33 -27.29 -5.03
CA TYR A 40 -2.24 -25.81 -5.11
C TYR A 40 -3.60 -25.18 -5.28
N CYS A 41 -3.83 -24.05 -4.64
CA CYS A 41 -5.10 -23.34 -4.58
C CYS A 41 -5.11 -22.10 -5.47
N PHE A 42 -6.30 -21.70 -5.97
CA PHE A 42 -6.49 -20.56 -6.84
C PHE A 42 -7.75 -19.79 -6.46
N GLY A 43 -7.69 -18.46 -6.52
CA GLY A 43 -8.82 -17.60 -6.20
C GLY A 43 -9.94 -17.63 -7.27
N ASN A 44 -9.61 -18.01 -8.50
CA ASN A 44 -10.56 -18.12 -9.61
C ASN A 44 -10.04 -19.04 -10.72
N LYS A 45 -10.93 -19.34 -11.70
CA LYS A 45 -10.58 -20.23 -12.84
C LYS A 45 -9.49 -19.66 -13.74
N LYS A 46 -9.42 -18.33 -13.90
CA LYS A 46 -8.38 -17.66 -14.72
C LYS A 46 -7.00 -17.87 -14.09
N SER A 47 -6.86 -17.66 -12.79
CA SER A 47 -5.62 -17.91 -12.05
C SER A 47 -5.17 -19.38 -12.17
N LYS A 48 -6.11 -20.32 -12.10
CA LYS A 48 -5.81 -21.74 -12.34
C LYS A 48 -5.31 -21.99 -13.78
N SER A 49 -5.92 -21.37 -14.79
CA SER A 49 -5.49 -21.53 -16.19
C SER A 49 -4.06 -21.03 -16.40
N ILE A 50 -3.71 -19.86 -15.87
CA ILE A 50 -2.34 -19.30 -15.92
C ILE A 50 -1.32 -20.28 -15.31
N PHE A 51 -1.65 -20.87 -14.17
CA PHE A 51 -0.79 -21.88 -13.53
C PHE A 51 -0.62 -23.12 -14.42
N ILE A 52 -1.69 -23.63 -15.04
CA ILE A 52 -1.63 -24.83 -15.87
C ILE A 52 -0.77 -24.61 -17.13
N GLU A 53 -0.76 -23.41 -17.69
CA GLU A 53 0.05 -23.06 -18.86
C GLU A 53 1.56 -23.10 -18.55
N ASN A 54 1.98 -22.66 -17.38
CA ASN A 54 3.40 -22.69 -16.97
C ASN A 54 3.56 -22.95 -15.46
N PRO A 55 3.33 -24.19 -14.98
CA PRO A 55 3.29 -24.47 -13.56
C PRO A 55 4.64 -24.31 -12.87
N GLN A 56 5.75 -24.70 -13.54
CA GLN A 56 7.07 -24.64 -12.94
C GLN A 56 7.53 -23.20 -12.68
N GLU A 57 7.37 -22.31 -13.63
CA GLU A 57 7.73 -20.90 -13.48
C GLU A 57 6.83 -20.22 -12.44
N THR A 58 5.52 -20.44 -12.52
CA THR A 58 4.56 -19.90 -11.55
C THR A 58 4.91 -20.35 -10.13
N LEU A 59 5.25 -21.62 -9.92
CA LEU A 59 5.67 -22.13 -8.61
C LEU A 59 6.99 -21.53 -8.15
N THR A 60 7.97 -21.43 -9.03
CA THR A 60 9.27 -20.84 -8.69
C THR A 60 9.07 -19.42 -8.14
N ASN A 61 8.30 -18.59 -8.83
CA ASN A 61 8.00 -17.23 -8.43
C ASN A 61 7.14 -17.17 -7.15
N ALA A 62 6.11 -17.99 -7.06
CA ALA A 62 5.23 -18.08 -5.89
C ALA A 62 5.98 -18.49 -4.62
N VAL A 63 6.83 -19.53 -4.71
CA VAL A 63 7.63 -20.03 -3.58
C VAL A 63 8.68 -19.01 -3.17
N ALA A 64 9.35 -18.37 -4.13
CA ALA A 64 10.33 -17.32 -3.85
C ALA A 64 9.67 -16.13 -3.13
N PHE A 65 8.53 -15.66 -3.63
CA PHE A 65 7.76 -14.58 -3.00
C PHE A 65 7.27 -15.00 -1.60
N TYR A 66 6.67 -16.20 -1.48
CA TYR A 66 6.14 -16.71 -0.21
C TYR A 66 7.24 -16.81 0.86
N LYS A 67 8.37 -17.45 0.54
CA LYS A 67 9.51 -17.57 1.46
C LYS A 67 10.09 -16.22 1.87
N LYS A 68 10.22 -15.30 0.91
CA LYS A 68 10.73 -13.94 1.16
C LYS A 68 9.84 -13.14 2.11
N ASN A 69 8.52 -13.34 2.05
CA ASN A 69 7.54 -12.49 2.72
C ASN A 69 6.80 -13.18 3.89
N ASN A 70 6.86 -14.51 4.00
CA ASN A 70 6.28 -15.27 5.11
C ASN A 70 7.36 -15.62 6.15
N VAL A 71 8.18 -14.64 6.52
CA VAL A 71 9.15 -14.79 7.61
C VAL A 71 8.39 -14.63 8.92
N GLU A 72 8.48 -15.61 9.80
CA GLU A 72 7.91 -15.52 11.14
C GLU A 72 8.54 -14.34 11.90
N ARG A 73 7.69 -13.46 12.41
CA ARG A 73 8.14 -12.33 13.23
C ARG A 73 8.25 -12.77 14.66
N ILE A 74 9.39 -12.49 15.28
CA ILE A 74 9.63 -12.81 16.67
C ILE A 74 9.03 -11.73 17.54
N LYS A 75 8.03 -12.08 18.34
CA LYS A 75 7.43 -11.15 19.32
C LYS A 75 8.42 -10.86 20.44
N ILE A 76 8.59 -9.58 20.73
CA ILE A 76 9.45 -9.11 21.82
C ILE A 76 8.65 -8.24 22.81
N SER A 77 9.18 -8.11 24.00
CA SER A 77 8.63 -7.24 25.05
C SER A 77 9.09 -5.79 24.87
N GLN A 78 8.48 -4.85 25.60
CA GLN A 78 8.94 -3.46 25.63
C GLN A 78 10.37 -3.32 26.18
N ALA A 79 10.76 -4.15 27.17
CA ALA A 79 12.11 -4.14 27.73
C ALA A 79 13.16 -4.51 26.68
N GLU A 80 12.93 -5.62 25.94
CA GLU A 80 13.81 -6.04 24.83
C GLU A 80 13.84 -5.01 23.70
N ALA A 81 12.71 -4.35 23.42
CA ALA A 81 12.67 -3.28 22.44
C ALA A 81 13.51 -2.07 22.86
N ASN A 82 13.48 -1.71 24.15
CA ASN A 82 14.30 -0.62 24.67
C ASN A 82 15.80 -0.97 24.60
N GLU A 83 16.19 -2.21 24.89
CA GLU A 83 17.58 -2.67 24.77
C GLU A 83 18.07 -2.55 23.31
N ILE A 84 17.22 -2.89 22.32
CA ILE A 84 17.56 -2.73 20.89
C ILE A 84 17.65 -1.26 20.50
N LEU A 85 16.80 -0.39 21.05
CA LEU A 85 16.85 1.05 20.79
C LEU A 85 18.16 1.70 21.30
N ASP A 86 18.66 1.22 22.41
CA ASP A 86 19.92 1.71 23.02
C ASP A 86 21.16 1.17 22.27
N ASP A 87 21.01 0.16 21.40
CA ASP A 87 22.08 -0.39 20.59
C ASP A 87 22.33 0.50 19.36
N PRO A 88 23.57 0.92 19.11
CA PRO A 88 23.92 1.69 17.90
C PRO A 88 23.51 1.04 16.58
N ASP A 89 23.46 -0.29 16.51
CA ASP A 89 23.07 -1.03 15.32
C ASP A 89 21.54 -1.14 15.16
N CYS A 90 20.76 -0.81 16.17
CA CYS A 90 19.29 -0.80 16.25
C CYS A 90 18.57 -1.61 15.15
N ASP A 91 18.54 -2.95 15.27
CA ASP A 91 17.92 -3.84 14.28
C ASP A 91 16.65 -4.52 14.81
N PHE A 92 15.49 -4.01 14.35
CA PHE A 92 14.18 -4.59 14.59
C PHE A 92 13.71 -5.51 13.46
N SER A 93 14.54 -5.85 12.51
CA SER A 93 14.12 -6.67 11.37
C SER A 93 13.51 -7.99 11.82
N ASN A 94 12.36 -8.34 11.24
CA ASN A 94 11.58 -9.53 11.57
C ASN A 94 11.11 -9.60 13.04
N LYS A 95 10.95 -8.48 13.72
CA LYS A 95 10.36 -8.41 15.06
C LYS A 95 8.87 -8.09 14.98
N ASP A 96 8.10 -8.63 15.93
CA ASP A 96 6.74 -8.20 16.20
C ASP A 96 6.74 -7.25 17.41
N LEU A 97 6.53 -5.97 17.10
CA LEU A 97 6.46 -4.85 18.04
C LEU A 97 5.01 -4.43 18.31
N GLY A 98 4.08 -5.35 18.07
CA GLY A 98 2.65 -5.06 18.19
C GLY A 98 2.28 -4.55 19.58
N TYR A 99 1.56 -3.41 19.61
CA TYR A 99 1.11 -2.72 20.82
C TYR A 99 2.21 -2.15 21.73
N LEU A 100 3.47 -2.12 21.30
CA LEU A 100 4.55 -1.48 22.05
C LEU A 100 4.51 0.05 21.92
N ASP A 101 5.10 0.73 22.89
CA ASP A 101 5.18 2.20 22.95
C ASP A 101 6.53 2.70 22.43
N PHE A 102 6.47 3.42 21.33
CA PHE A 102 7.59 4.14 20.70
C PHE A 102 7.29 5.63 20.56
N LYS A 103 6.35 6.14 21.36
CA LYS A 103 5.97 7.55 21.29
C LYS A 103 7.17 8.47 21.54
N GLY A 104 7.38 9.40 20.58
CA GLY A 104 8.45 10.38 20.64
C GLY A 104 9.87 9.82 20.50
N GLN A 105 10.03 8.51 20.20
CA GLN A 105 11.34 7.89 20.03
C GLN A 105 12.02 8.32 18.73
N ASP A 106 13.34 8.38 18.75
CA ASP A 106 14.17 8.55 17.56
C ASP A 106 14.54 7.17 16.99
N LEU A 107 13.94 6.82 15.85
CA LEU A 107 14.12 5.57 15.14
C LEU A 107 14.87 5.76 13.81
N THR A 108 15.51 6.92 13.61
CA THR A 108 16.15 7.28 12.32
C THR A 108 17.30 6.34 11.96
N HIS A 109 17.98 5.80 12.95
CA HIS A 109 19.13 4.90 12.81
C HIS A 109 18.72 3.42 12.77
N CYS A 110 17.43 3.10 12.97
CA CYS A 110 16.98 1.73 13.10
C CYS A 110 16.68 1.08 11.75
N VAL A 111 17.00 -0.21 11.63
CA VAL A 111 16.58 -1.08 10.54
C VAL A 111 15.33 -1.86 10.98
N MET A 112 14.26 -1.71 10.22
CA MET A 112 12.93 -2.25 10.57
C MET A 112 12.32 -3.05 9.42
N ILE A 113 13.16 -3.82 8.71
CA ILE A 113 12.72 -4.62 7.56
C ILE A 113 11.80 -5.73 8.02
N ASN A 114 10.61 -5.85 7.39
CA ASN A 114 9.61 -6.87 7.74
C ASN A 114 9.16 -6.83 9.22
N THR A 115 9.21 -5.67 9.86
CA THR A 115 8.80 -5.47 11.26
C THR A 115 7.29 -5.25 11.34
N SER A 116 6.65 -5.81 12.37
CA SER A 116 5.24 -5.54 12.67
C SER A 116 5.12 -4.48 13.74
N PHE A 117 4.46 -3.37 13.42
CA PHE A 117 4.02 -2.33 14.34
C PHE A 117 2.50 -2.36 14.53
N PHE A 118 1.89 -3.54 14.49
CA PHE A 118 0.45 -3.69 14.62
C PHE A 118 -0.06 -3.05 15.93
N GLY A 119 -0.86 -1.98 15.81
CA GLY A 119 -1.39 -1.28 16.98
C GLY A 119 -0.34 -0.58 17.87
N ALA A 120 0.91 -0.48 17.44
CA ALA A 120 1.96 0.20 18.20
C ALA A 120 1.73 1.71 18.28
N ASP A 121 2.22 2.34 19.34
CA ASP A 121 2.17 3.79 19.51
C ASP A 121 3.44 4.44 18.95
N LEU A 122 3.34 5.03 17.77
CA LEU A 122 4.42 5.75 17.07
C LEU A 122 4.15 7.27 17.01
N ARG A 123 3.27 7.77 17.88
CA ARG A 123 2.98 9.21 17.92
C ARG A 123 4.24 10.02 18.20
N ASP A 124 4.40 11.12 17.47
CA ASP A 124 5.55 12.02 17.61
C ASP A 124 6.91 11.33 17.35
N ALA A 125 6.95 10.05 16.92
CA ALA A 125 8.19 9.31 16.65
C ALA A 125 8.89 9.83 15.38
N ASN A 126 10.22 9.83 15.39
CA ASN A 126 11.03 10.22 14.24
C ASN A 126 11.58 8.97 13.53
N LEU A 127 11.04 8.67 12.35
CA LEU A 127 11.45 7.55 11.49
C LEU A 127 12.04 8.09 10.17
N SER A 128 12.49 9.36 10.16
CA SER A 128 13.01 9.95 8.93
C SER A 128 14.26 9.21 8.42
N GLY A 129 14.24 8.86 7.12
CA GLY A 129 15.29 8.06 6.48
C GLY A 129 15.37 6.60 6.90
N ALA A 130 14.60 6.14 7.88
CA ALA A 130 14.63 4.77 8.39
C ALA A 130 14.21 3.75 7.33
N ASN A 131 14.73 2.52 7.45
CA ASN A 131 14.38 1.42 6.54
C ASN A 131 13.25 0.55 7.11
N LEU A 132 12.03 0.79 6.60
CA LEU A 132 10.80 0.06 6.93
C LEU A 132 10.32 -0.80 5.75
N GLN A 133 11.19 -1.30 4.90
CA GLN A 133 10.80 -2.15 3.80
C GLN A 133 9.97 -3.34 4.29
N ARG A 134 8.78 -3.56 3.69
CA ARG A 134 7.82 -4.60 4.09
C ARG A 134 7.31 -4.51 5.55
N ALA A 135 7.46 -3.36 6.19
CA ALA A 135 6.90 -3.17 7.51
C ALA A 135 5.36 -3.22 7.49
N TYR A 136 4.79 -3.61 8.62
CA TYR A 136 3.37 -3.77 8.82
C TYR A 136 2.89 -2.77 9.89
N LEU A 137 2.23 -1.70 9.48
CA LEU A 137 1.83 -0.57 10.32
C LEU A 137 0.31 -0.52 10.54
N ASN A 138 -0.37 -1.68 10.44
CA ASN A 138 -1.81 -1.71 10.59
C ASN A 138 -2.24 -1.32 12.01
N LEU A 139 -3.26 -0.47 12.10
CA LEU A 139 -3.82 0.04 13.35
C LEU A 139 -2.83 0.81 14.23
N ALA A 140 -1.61 1.09 13.75
CA ALA A 140 -0.62 1.87 14.50
C ALA A 140 -1.10 3.31 14.70
N ARG A 141 -0.66 3.95 15.76
CA ARG A 141 -0.90 5.36 16.03
C ARG A 141 0.26 6.17 15.47
N LEU A 142 -0.02 6.96 14.43
CA LEU A 142 0.99 7.67 13.63
C LEU A 142 0.85 9.20 13.72
N GLU A 143 0.04 9.72 14.65
CA GLU A 143 -0.18 11.17 14.78
C GLU A 143 1.16 11.89 14.98
N LYS A 144 1.48 12.84 14.10
CA LYS A 144 2.73 13.61 14.04
C LYS A 144 4.00 12.79 13.84
N ALA A 145 3.91 11.50 13.52
CA ALA A 145 5.08 10.70 13.20
C ALA A 145 5.76 11.24 11.93
N ASN A 146 7.09 11.22 11.92
CA ASN A 146 7.90 11.72 10.82
C ASN A 146 8.56 10.56 10.05
N PHE A 147 8.04 10.28 8.85
CA PHE A 147 8.59 9.29 7.89
C PHE A 147 9.29 9.98 6.70
N ALA A 148 9.76 11.23 6.86
CA ALA A 148 10.38 11.94 5.75
C ALA A 148 11.58 11.17 5.20
N GLY A 149 11.58 10.88 3.88
CA GLY A 149 12.66 10.11 3.23
C GLY A 149 12.76 8.64 3.64
N ALA A 150 11.84 8.11 4.47
CA ALA A 150 11.85 6.71 4.90
C ALA A 150 11.64 5.75 3.71
N ILE A 151 12.18 4.53 3.83
CA ILE A 151 12.04 3.46 2.83
C ILE A 151 10.90 2.55 3.28
N LEU A 152 9.71 2.71 2.67
CA LEU A 152 8.48 1.97 2.95
C LEU A 152 8.08 1.06 1.78
N ILE A 153 9.03 0.59 0.99
CA ILE A 153 8.81 -0.28 -0.16
C ILE A 153 8.06 -1.54 0.29
N GLU A 154 6.96 -1.88 -0.40
CA GLU A 154 6.11 -3.05 -0.08
C GLU A 154 5.50 -3.00 1.35
N ALA A 155 5.53 -1.88 2.05
CA ALA A 155 4.91 -1.75 3.36
C ALA A 155 3.38 -1.88 3.28
N THR A 156 2.79 -2.38 4.37
CA THR A 156 1.33 -2.47 4.53
C THR A 156 0.86 -1.54 5.64
N ILE A 157 0.00 -0.59 5.30
CA ILE A 157 -0.47 0.47 6.17
C ILE A 157 -2.00 0.48 6.10
N PHE A 158 -2.65 -0.29 6.98
CA PHE A 158 -4.09 -0.47 6.95
C PHE A 158 -4.72 0.11 8.22
N GLN A 159 -5.58 1.12 8.02
CA GLN A 159 -6.30 1.81 9.10
C GLN A 159 -5.46 2.26 10.30
N PRO A 160 -4.27 2.85 10.12
CA PRO A 160 -3.59 3.49 11.22
C PRO A 160 -4.35 4.75 11.62
N ILE A 161 -4.05 5.26 12.80
CA ILE A 161 -4.54 6.57 13.25
C ILE A 161 -3.53 7.61 12.78
N PHE A 162 -3.91 8.40 11.78
CA PHE A 162 -3.10 9.52 11.27
C PHE A 162 -3.46 10.84 11.96
N GLY A 163 -2.59 11.82 11.82
CA GLY A 163 -2.79 13.21 12.25
C GLY A 163 -1.49 13.98 12.06
N ASP A 164 -1.44 14.86 11.05
CA ASP A 164 -0.24 15.63 10.67
C ASP A 164 1.00 14.74 10.41
N THR A 165 0.79 13.49 9.99
CA THR A 165 1.87 12.54 9.67
C THR A 165 2.63 12.99 8.43
N ASN A 166 3.97 12.90 8.47
CA ASN A 166 4.84 13.39 7.41
C ASN A 166 5.53 12.25 6.67
N PHE A 167 5.22 12.07 5.37
CA PHE A 167 5.85 11.14 4.43
C PHE A 167 6.61 11.87 3.31
N MET A 168 7.02 13.13 3.53
CA MET A 168 7.71 13.91 2.50
C MET A 168 8.94 13.16 1.96
N GLY A 169 9.00 12.91 0.63
CA GLY A 169 10.09 12.22 -0.02
C GLY A 169 10.23 10.74 0.35
N ALA A 170 9.30 10.14 1.10
CA ALA A 170 9.34 8.71 1.43
C ALA A 170 9.18 7.84 0.18
N ASN A 171 9.78 6.65 0.20
CA ASN A 171 9.63 5.67 -0.86
C ASN A 171 8.59 4.61 -0.48
N LEU A 172 7.39 4.74 -1.04
CA LEU A 172 6.22 3.86 -0.85
C LEU A 172 5.97 2.99 -2.11
N THR A 173 6.99 2.72 -2.92
CA THR A 173 6.86 1.88 -4.11
C THR A 173 6.28 0.51 -3.74
N ASN A 174 5.24 0.07 -4.47
CA ASN A 174 4.49 -1.16 -4.21
C ASN A 174 3.82 -1.22 -2.82
N ALA A 175 3.81 -0.15 -2.04
CA ALA A 175 3.15 -0.14 -0.74
C ALA A 175 1.62 -0.23 -0.89
N ARG A 176 0.98 -0.73 0.16
CA ARG A 176 -0.47 -0.72 0.30
C ARG A 176 -0.87 0.19 1.45
N MET A 177 -1.69 1.20 1.15
CA MET A 177 -2.15 2.15 2.17
C MET A 177 -3.66 2.40 2.02
N ILE A 178 -4.41 2.12 3.08
CA ILE A 178 -5.86 2.32 3.13
C ILE A 178 -6.24 2.88 4.50
N GLY A 179 -7.09 3.88 4.53
CA GLY A 179 -7.58 4.49 5.76
C GLY A 179 -7.88 5.97 5.59
N THR A 180 -8.34 6.61 6.66
CA THR A 180 -8.58 8.04 6.71
C THR A 180 -7.32 8.76 7.20
N LEU A 181 -6.63 9.42 6.28
CA LEU A 181 -5.33 10.02 6.54
C LEU A 181 -5.42 11.49 6.95
N GLY A 182 -6.51 12.18 6.57
CA GLY A 182 -6.63 13.62 6.76
C GLY A 182 -5.53 14.40 6.03
N LYS A 183 -4.96 15.40 6.67
CA LYS A 183 -3.95 16.29 6.08
C LYS A 183 -2.54 15.71 6.12
N VAL A 184 -2.34 14.53 5.55
CA VAL A 184 -1.00 13.93 5.43
C VAL A 184 -0.11 14.75 4.48
N ASN A 185 1.20 14.78 4.77
CA ASN A 185 2.18 15.33 3.85
C ASN A 185 2.93 14.21 3.13
N MET A 186 2.65 14.02 1.84
CA MET A 186 3.34 13.05 0.97
C MET A 186 4.06 13.75 -0.19
N SER A 187 4.33 15.06 -0.07
CA SER A 187 5.01 15.79 -1.13
C SER A 187 6.35 15.14 -1.50
N LYS A 188 6.61 15.02 -2.82
CA LYS A 188 7.83 14.37 -3.37
C LYS A 188 8.00 12.90 -3.01
N ALA A 189 6.98 12.23 -2.45
CA ALA A 189 7.05 10.81 -2.18
C ALA A 189 7.03 9.99 -3.49
N LEU A 190 7.63 8.79 -3.46
CA LEU A 190 7.55 7.81 -4.54
C LEU A 190 6.49 6.78 -4.18
N VAL A 191 5.40 6.72 -4.95
CA VAL A 191 4.26 5.82 -4.72
C VAL A 191 4.00 4.93 -5.94
N LYS A 192 5.03 4.67 -6.74
CA LYS A 192 4.93 3.85 -7.96
C LYS A 192 4.33 2.49 -7.67
N ASN A 193 3.37 2.06 -8.50
CA ASN A 193 2.62 0.82 -8.32
C ASN A 193 1.94 0.70 -6.93
N GLY A 194 1.76 1.80 -6.21
CA GLY A 194 1.11 1.81 -4.90
C GLY A 194 -0.35 1.34 -5.01
N ARG A 195 -0.83 0.58 -4.02
CA ARG A 195 -2.21 0.11 -3.93
C ARG A 195 -2.94 0.87 -2.84
N PHE A 196 -3.51 1.99 -3.20
CA PHE A 196 -4.24 2.88 -2.30
C PHE A 196 -5.74 2.92 -2.64
N GLY A 197 -6.15 2.20 -3.67
CA GLY A 197 -7.54 2.04 -4.06
C GLY A 197 -8.32 1.07 -3.17
N LEU A 198 -9.62 0.96 -3.46
CA LEU A 198 -10.52 0.05 -2.78
C LEU A 198 -10.10 -1.41 -2.99
N ASP A 199 -9.84 -2.12 -1.90
CA ASP A 199 -9.63 -3.56 -1.94
C ASP A 199 -10.95 -4.31 -1.74
N VAL A 200 -11.54 -4.79 -2.84
CA VAL A 200 -12.81 -5.54 -2.82
C VAL A 200 -12.70 -6.93 -2.17
N GLY A 201 -11.49 -7.46 -2.03
CA GLY A 201 -11.25 -8.80 -1.45
C GLY A 201 -11.24 -8.85 0.07
N ASN A 202 -11.23 -7.71 0.75
CA ASN A 202 -11.02 -7.62 2.21
C ASN A 202 -12.05 -6.71 2.90
N GLN A 203 -13.32 -6.78 2.51
CA GLN A 203 -14.38 -5.85 2.91
C GLN A 203 -15.49 -6.47 3.78
N PRO A 204 -15.23 -6.91 5.03
CA PRO A 204 -16.33 -7.32 5.89
C PRO A 204 -17.12 -6.15 6.52
N MET A 205 -16.64 -4.90 6.45
CA MET A 205 -17.15 -3.78 7.26
C MET A 205 -17.35 -2.45 6.51
N GLY A 206 -17.58 -2.46 5.20
CA GLY A 206 -17.82 -1.23 4.42
C GLY A 206 -16.69 -0.84 3.48
N GLN A 207 -16.93 0.18 2.66
CA GLN A 207 -15.95 0.62 1.66
C GLN A 207 -14.81 1.43 2.32
N MET A 208 -13.77 0.73 2.73
CA MET A 208 -12.56 1.37 3.21
C MET A 208 -11.76 1.86 2.01
N LYS A 209 -11.57 3.17 1.92
CA LYS A 209 -10.81 3.82 0.86
C LYS A 209 -9.62 4.59 1.43
N PHE A 210 -8.67 4.92 0.59
CA PHE A 210 -7.70 5.96 0.87
C PHE A 210 -8.43 7.31 0.89
N ASP A 211 -8.47 7.97 2.04
CA ASP A 211 -9.08 9.28 2.19
C ASP A 211 -8.07 10.25 2.80
N SER A 212 -7.59 11.15 1.97
CA SER A 212 -6.68 12.21 2.38
C SER A 212 -7.22 13.59 1.97
N THR A 213 -8.33 13.95 2.57
CA THR A 213 -8.93 15.28 2.39
C THR A 213 -7.98 16.38 2.88
N GLY A 214 -7.60 17.28 1.98
CA GLY A 214 -6.67 18.40 2.24
C GLY A 214 -5.20 17.98 2.39
N GLY A 215 -4.85 16.77 1.95
CA GLY A 215 -3.47 16.29 1.95
C GLY A 215 -2.57 17.00 0.96
N ASN A 216 -1.25 16.99 1.24
CA ASN A 216 -0.23 17.56 0.37
C ASN A 216 0.47 16.44 -0.42
N PHE A 217 0.23 16.42 -1.74
CA PHE A 217 0.79 15.46 -2.71
C PHE A 217 1.59 16.17 -3.80
N LYS A 218 2.07 17.36 -3.51
CA LYS A 218 2.83 18.15 -4.49
C LYS A 218 4.07 17.37 -4.96
N GLU A 219 4.23 17.24 -6.28
CA GLU A 219 5.35 16.54 -6.90
C GLU A 219 5.47 15.05 -6.48
N THR A 220 4.40 14.44 -5.96
CA THR A 220 4.36 13.00 -5.65
C THR A 220 4.34 12.18 -6.93
N ASP A 221 5.09 11.10 -6.96
CA ASP A 221 5.12 10.16 -8.08
C ASP A 221 4.16 8.98 -7.82
N PHE A 222 2.98 9.02 -8.44
CA PHE A 222 1.94 7.99 -8.42
C PHE A 222 1.92 7.13 -9.69
N GLU A 223 2.98 7.12 -10.49
CA GLU A 223 2.99 6.36 -11.74
C GLU A 223 2.56 4.91 -11.51
N ASP A 224 1.63 4.43 -12.36
CA ASP A 224 1.04 3.08 -12.30
C ASP A 224 0.33 2.72 -10.98
N ALA A 225 0.06 3.68 -10.10
CA ALA A 225 -0.62 3.43 -8.83
C ALA A 225 -2.12 3.14 -9.03
N ASP A 226 -2.68 2.29 -8.16
CA ASP A 226 -4.12 2.10 -8.04
C ASP A 226 -4.68 3.03 -6.95
N LEU A 227 -5.42 4.04 -7.38
CA LEU A 227 -6.10 5.05 -6.57
C LEU A 227 -7.62 5.03 -6.82
N ASN A 228 -8.17 3.89 -7.24
CA ASN A 228 -9.62 3.81 -7.50
C ASN A 228 -10.41 4.17 -6.24
N ILE A 229 -11.43 4.99 -6.41
CA ILE A 229 -12.31 5.48 -5.32
C ILE A 229 -11.56 6.29 -4.23
N ALA A 230 -10.26 6.55 -4.38
CA ALA A 230 -9.49 7.37 -3.43
C ALA A 230 -10.06 8.79 -3.33
N SER A 231 -9.97 9.40 -2.13
CA SER A 231 -10.39 10.78 -1.91
C SER A 231 -9.18 11.70 -1.74
N PHE A 232 -9.11 12.71 -2.61
CA PHE A 232 -8.17 13.83 -2.61
C PHE A 232 -8.90 15.18 -2.54
N ILE A 233 -10.06 15.22 -1.88
CA ILE A 233 -10.86 16.46 -1.75
C ILE A 233 -9.99 17.55 -1.13
N PHE A 234 -9.92 18.75 -1.77
CA PHE A 234 -9.03 19.86 -1.38
C PHE A 234 -7.52 19.50 -1.38
N GLY A 235 -7.12 18.40 -2.01
CA GLY A 235 -5.73 17.96 -2.05
C GLY A 235 -4.85 18.85 -2.94
N ASP A 236 -3.59 19.02 -2.56
CA ASP A 236 -2.57 19.67 -3.37
C ASP A 236 -1.82 18.62 -4.20
N LEU A 237 -2.18 18.47 -5.47
CA LEU A 237 -1.59 17.52 -6.43
C LEU A 237 -0.73 18.24 -7.47
N ARG A 238 -0.29 19.46 -7.19
CA ARG A 238 0.49 20.28 -8.15
C ARG A 238 1.78 19.56 -8.55
N GLY A 239 1.98 19.42 -9.88
CA GLY A 239 3.15 18.76 -10.43
C GLY A 239 3.26 17.27 -10.12
N ALA A 240 2.21 16.62 -9.61
CA ALA A 240 2.21 15.19 -9.37
C ALA A 240 2.33 14.40 -10.69
N ASN A 241 3.09 13.30 -10.66
CA ASN A 241 3.11 12.32 -11.75
C ASN A 241 1.98 11.30 -11.53
N LEU A 242 0.91 11.44 -12.32
CA LEU A 242 -0.28 10.56 -12.29
C LEU A 242 -0.36 9.73 -13.59
N ARG A 243 0.77 9.46 -14.24
CA ARG A 243 0.81 8.66 -15.48
C ARG A 243 0.30 7.25 -15.23
N ASN A 244 -0.57 6.78 -16.13
CA ASN A 244 -1.17 5.44 -16.06
C ASN A 244 -1.90 5.11 -14.75
N THR A 245 -2.14 6.08 -13.89
CA THR A 245 -2.79 5.89 -12.58
C THR A 245 -4.25 5.49 -12.76
N ASN A 246 -4.72 4.53 -11.98
CA ASN A 246 -6.13 4.21 -11.91
C ASN A 246 -6.84 5.17 -10.93
N LEU A 247 -7.50 6.21 -11.46
CA LEU A 247 -8.32 7.17 -10.71
C LEU A 247 -9.83 6.91 -10.92
N TYR A 248 -10.22 5.68 -11.27
CA TYR A 248 -11.61 5.30 -11.46
C TYR A 248 -12.45 5.69 -10.25
N ARG A 249 -13.48 6.56 -10.46
CA ARG A 249 -14.37 7.08 -9.42
C ARG A 249 -13.66 7.76 -8.24
N ALA A 250 -12.44 8.26 -8.42
CA ALA A 250 -11.74 9.03 -7.39
C ALA A 250 -12.46 10.36 -7.13
N GLU A 251 -12.34 10.89 -5.91
CA GLU A 251 -12.88 12.18 -5.50
C GLU A 251 -11.77 13.24 -5.54
N LEU A 252 -11.79 14.08 -6.56
CA LEU A 252 -10.85 15.18 -6.80
C LEU A 252 -11.50 16.57 -6.58
N ILE A 253 -12.60 16.61 -5.83
CA ILE A 253 -13.37 17.85 -5.59
C ILE A 253 -12.45 18.92 -5.02
N LYS A 254 -12.38 20.08 -5.73
CA LYS A 254 -11.53 21.23 -5.35
C LYS A 254 -10.04 20.92 -5.18
N ALA A 255 -9.57 19.80 -5.73
CA ALA A 255 -8.15 19.48 -5.75
C ALA A 255 -7.40 20.40 -6.72
N ASP A 256 -6.13 20.71 -6.42
CA ASP A 256 -5.25 21.46 -7.31
C ASP A 256 -4.31 20.53 -8.06
N LEU A 257 -4.58 20.29 -9.36
CA LEU A 257 -3.77 19.47 -10.25
C LEU A 257 -2.87 20.32 -11.16
N THR A 258 -2.63 21.59 -10.83
CA THR A 258 -1.80 22.46 -11.68
C THR A 258 -0.47 21.80 -12.05
N GLY A 259 -0.24 21.64 -13.37
CA GLY A 259 0.99 21.04 -13.90
C GLY A 259 1.15 19.54 -13.65
N ALA A 260 0.14 18.82 -13.16
CA ALA A 260 0.19 17.37 -13.01
C ALA A 260 0.22 16.65 -14.37
N ASP A 261 0.88 15.50 -14.46
CA ASP A 261 0.89 14.64 -15.65
C ASP A 261 -0.15 13.51 -15.50
N LEU A 262 -1.24 13.59 -16.27
CA LEU A 262 -2.33 12.60 -16.31
C LEU A 262 -2.24 11.67 -17.53
N THR A 263 -1.11 11.63 -18.24
CA THR A 263 -0.96 10.82 -19.45
C THR A 263 -1.29 9.34 -19.16
N GLY A 264 -2.32 8.81 -19.82
CA GLY A 264 -2.76 7.42 -19.67
C GLY A 264 -3.55 7.11 -18.41
N ALA A 265 -3.80 8.08 -17.53
CA ALA A 265 -4.62 7.89 -16.34
C ALA A 265 -6.08 7.53 -16.68
N ASP A 266 -6.75 6.74 -15.83
CA ASP A 266 -8.18 6.43 -15.94
C ASP A 266 -8.99 7.29 -14.97
N LEU A 267 -9.68 8.31 -15.49
CA LEU A 267 -10.57 9.21 -14.74
C LEU A 267 -12.05 8.83 -14.87
N THR A 268 -12.37 7.63 -15.37
CA THR A 268 -13.75 7.22 -15.60
C THR A 268 -14.58 7.34 -14.31
N GLY A 269 -15.59 8.23 -14.33
CA GLY A 269 -16.49 8.48 -13.19
C GLY A 269 -15.84 9.21 -12.01
N ALA A 270 -14.63 9.73 -12.14
CA ALA A 270 -14.02 10.59 -11.11
C ALA A 270 -14.82 11.88 -10.92
N ASN A 271 -14.93 12.36 -9.69
CA ASN A 271 -15.58 13.63 -9.39
C ASN A 271 -14.54 14.76 -9.35
N VAL A 272 -14.61 15.64 -10.33
CA VAL A 272 -13.68 16.77 -10.53
C VAL A 272 -14.28 18.13 -10.24
N GLU A 273 -15.37 18.18 -9.48
CA GLU A 273 -16.08 19.44 -9.19
C GLU A 273 -15.13 20.48 -8.59
N ASP A 274 -15.05 21.63 -9.26
CA ASP A 274 -14.15 22.75 -8.92
C ASP A 274 -12.64 22.41 -8.89
N ALA A 275 -12.22 21.23 -9.33
CA ALA A 275 -10.80 20.87 -9.40
C ALA A 275 -10.07 21.76 -10.42
N ASN A 276 -8.83 22.15 -10.11
CA ASN A 276 -8.01 23.00 -10.97
C ASN A 276 -7.10 22.18 -11.87
N PHE A 277 -7.36 22.20 -13.19
CA PHE A 277 -6.60 21.48 -14.22
C PHE A 277 -5.65 22.41 -15.00
N LYS A 278 -5.24 23.54 -14.41
CA LYS A 278 -4.34 24.48 -15.09
C LYS A 278 -3.02 23.76 -15.46
N ASP A 279 -2.60 23.92 -16.73
CA ASP A 279 -1.32 23.39 -17.25
C ASP A 279 -1.14 21.86 -17.06
N VAL A 280 -2.23 21.09 -16.92
CA VAL A 280 -2.19 19.63 -16.82
C VAL A 280 -1.66 19.02 -18.12
N ILE A 281 -0.75 18.05 -18.01
CA ILE A 281 -0.15 17.34 -19.14
C ILE A 281 -0.97 16.08 -19.44
N GLY A 282 -1.13 15.75 -20.72
CA GLY A 282 -1.68 14.48 -21.17
C GLY A 282 -3.19 14.32 -21.04
N LEU A 283 -3.95 15.39 -20.79
CA LEU A 283 -5.41 15.33 -20.61
C LEU A 283 -6.14 14.68 -21.80
N SER A 284 -5.69 14.91 -23.03
CA SER A 284 -6.24 14.28 -24.24
C SER A 284 -5.95 12.78 -24.35
N LYS A 285 -5.05 12.26 -23.55
CA LYS A 285 -4.67 10.83 -23.49
C LYS A 285 -5.23 10.13 -22.25
N THR A 286 -6.06 10.83 -21.46
CA THR A 286 -6.71 10.30 -20.26
C THR A 286 -7.92 9.47 -20.65
N LYS A 287 -8.08 8.29 -20.07
CA LYS A 287 -9.27 7.48 -20.26
C LYS A 287 -10.43 8.01 -19.45
N GLY A 288 -11.63 8.09 -20.05
CA GLY A 288 -12.88 8.40 -19.37
C GLY A 288 -13.00 9.86 -18.89
N PHE A 289 -12.20 10.78 -19.40
CA PHE A 289 -12.33 12.21 -19.07
C PHE A 289 -13.68 12.80 -19.50
N ASP A 290 -14.27 12.25 -20.56
CA ASP A 290 -15.64 12.55 -21.02
C ASP A 290 -16.75 12.02 -20.08
N LYS A 291 -16.38 11.23 -19.08
CA LYS A 291 -17.29 10.58 -18.09
C LYS A 291 -17.05 11.04 -16.66
N VAL A 292 -16.26 12.10 -16.47
CA VAL A 292 -16.07 12.70 -15.14
C VAL A 292 -17.36 13.33 -14.62
N LEU A 293 -17.49 13.45 -13.32
CA LEU A 293 -18.60 14.12 -12.65
C LEU A 293 -18.18 15.53 -12.23
N GLY A 294 -19.11 16.49 -12.33
CA GLY A 294 -18.84 17.87 -11.96
C GLY A 294 -18.11 18.67 -13.04
N LYS A 295 -17.80 19.93 -12.74
CA LYS A 295 -17.13 20.87 -13.64
C LYS A 295 -15.75 21.23 -13.10
N CYS A 296 -14.74 20.98 -13.88
CA CYS A 296 -13.38 21.39 -13.56
C CYS A 296 -13.08 22.83 -14.01
N ARG A 297 -12.09 23.45 -13.37
CA ARG A 297 -11.54 24.75 -13.77
C ARG A 297 -10.33 24.53 -14.67
N ASN A 298 -10.20 25.38 -15.70
CA ASN A 298 -9.05 25.37 -16.65
C ASN A 298 -8.84 24.05 -17.41
N CYS A 299 -9.87 23.27 -17.62
CA CYS A 299 -9.78 21.97 -18.28
C CYS A 299 -10.16 21.96 -19.77
N GLY A 300 -10.51 23.11 -20.35
CA GLY A 300 -10.81 23.25 -21.79
C GLY A 300 -12.10 22.55 -22.22
N MET A 301 -13.01 22.25 -21.31
CA MET A 301 -14.37 21.72 -21.58
C MET A 301 -15.37 22.87 -21.72
#